data_efaae17c88abf2a75ea0544ccb83d1b0
#
_entry.id   efaae17c88abf2a75ea0544ccb83d1b0
#
_cell.length_a   1.000
_cell.length_b   1.000
_cell.length_c   1.000
_cell.angle_alpha   90.00
_cell.angle_beta   90.00
_cell.angle_gamma   90.00
#
_symmetry.space_group_name_H-M   'P 1'
#
loop_
_entity.id
_entity.type
_entity.pdbx_description
1 polymer ?
#
loop_
_entity_poly.entity_id
_entity_poly.type
_entity_poly.pdbx_seq_one_letter_code
_entity_poly.pdbx_strand_id
1 'polypeptide(L)'
;MCLAEDPSLTGSWNVEIGMSPLQTSPFSSFSSTLEIGLCAAFLELASTSDFLFSGWLWQEFSLASSLGYVSFDGMMLFEPQTGSFLYAQGVLGIDFSAIQIKLYSAMVPPSVYGVWKNGYVFDIYGELPAGMASVEAAVFLGADLSGISFTQTTSQTAAQTPSYAVWNLLTKTYTTDPTAPSCGFWFSGAEFTFKATAFACIELTSITTLACTGFESQEFELSFVHVFGLPLTLTLDYVFELQTLSHTFIPSLETDYGCVKVYTNIVQTGSILTGIEFYGIAFQATFAGATFTSISNLDTTKYVITIPEYGLIVEPLAEAIAEGHLYYPQEFWEVISVVVEIPPVGCGSTFSVDTFFSTSTGLLFDWGRSKMKATFSNGGFFSISSGVVIDTTGFNEWTIGMSLTW
;
A
#
# COMPACT_ATOMS: atom_id res chain seq x y z
N MET A 1 14.41 -12.17 10.61
CA MET A 1 15.80 -12.35 11.08
C MET A 1 16.05 -13.81 11.39
N CYS A 2 16.96 -14.42 10.63
CA CYS A 2 17.36 -15.81 10.84
C CYS A 2 18.19 -15.95 12.10
N LEU A 3 17.74 -16.80 13.01
CA LEU A 3 18.46 -17.14 14.23
C LEU A 3 19.04 -18.58 14.18
N ALA A 4 18.98 -19.22 13.01
CA ALA A 4 19.45 -20.59 12.87
C ALA A 4 20.98 -20.64 12.80
N GLU A 5 21.60 -21.46 13.66
CA GLU A 5 23.03 -21.76 13.57
C GLU A 5 23.36 -22.58 12.32
N ASP A 6 22.43 -23.39 11.86
CA ASP A 6 22.54 -24.18 10.63
C ASP A 6 21.75 -23.54 9.47
N PRO A 7 22.24 -23.63 8.21
CA PRO A 7 21.52 -23.17 7.04
C PRO A 7 20.16 -23.86 6.93
N SER A 8 19.10 -23.07 6.72
CA SER A 8 17.75 -23.56 6.50
C SER A 8 17.22 -23.15 5.14
N LEU A 9 16.49 -24.06 4.50
CA LEU A 9 15.80 -23.82 3.25
C LEU A 9 14.30 -23.66 3.56
N THR A 10 13.74 -22.58 3.07
CA THR A 10 12.30 -22.30 3.17
C THR A 10 11.74 -22.04 1.79
N GLY A 11 10.43 -22.12 1.64
CA GLY A 11 9.82 -21.74 0.39
C GLY A 11 8.31 -21.71 0.45
N SER A 12 7.73 -21.11 -0.58
CA SER A 12 6.31 -21.12 -0.83
C SER A 12 6.00 -21.28 -2.31
N TRP A 13 4.90 -21.91 -2.61
CA TRP A 13 4.36 -22.01 -3.95
C TRP A 13 2.87 -21.69 -3.93
N ASN A 14 2.51 -20.63 -4.63
CA ASN A 14 1.15 -20.16 -4.77
C ASN A 14 0.71 -20.33 -6.22
N VAL A 15 -0.48 -20.84 -6.44
CA VAL A 15 -1.08 -20.99 -7.77
C VAL A 15 -2.50 -20.48 -7.71
N GLU A 16 -2.89 -19.66 -8.68
CA GLU A 16 -4.25 -19.20 -8.88
C GLU A 16 -4.69 -19.41 -10.33
N ILE A 17 -5.88 -19.95 -10.52
CA ILE A 17 -6.51 -20.18 -11.82
C ILE A 17 -7.87 -19.48 -11.82
N GLY A 18 -8.06 -18.55 -12.75
CA GLY A 18 -9.34 -17.90 -12.99
C GLY A 18 -10.08 -18.58 -14.14
N MET A 19 -11.40 -18.72 -13.98
CA MET A 19 -12.29 -19.27 -14.98
C MET A 19 -13.45 -18.31 -15.24
N SER A 20 -13.75 -18.04 -16.50
CA SER A 20 -14.90 -17.24 -16.91
C SER A 20 -15.84 -18.11 -17.74
N PRO A 21 -16.98 -18.55 -17.17
CA PRO A 21 -17.89 -19.46 -17.86
C PRO A 21 -18.65 -18.80 -19.03
N LEU A 22 -18.65 -17.47 -19.10
CA LEU A 22 -19.33 -16.71 -20.16
C LEU A 22 -18.45 -16.47 -21.40
N GLN A 23 -17.17 -16.85 -21.35
CA GLN A 23 -16.25 -16.71 -22.49
C GLN A 23 -16.06 -18.02 -23.24
N THR A 24 -15.69 -17.92 -24.52
CA THR A 24 -15.38 -19.07 -25.36
C THR A 24 -14.20 -19.90 -24.86
N SER A 25 -13.27 -19.29 -24.12
CA SER A 25 -12.22 -19.95 -23.37
C SER A 25 -12.60 -19.99 -21.88
N PRO A 26 -12.73 -21.15 -21.27
CA PRO A 26 -13.14 -21.26 -19.86
C PRO A 26 -12.07 -20.74 -18.89
N PHE A 27 -10.80 -20.74 -19.29
CA PHE A 27 -9.71 -20.22 -18.47
C PHE A 27 -9.44 -18.75 -18.81
N SER A 28 -9.66 -17.86 -17.84
CA SER A 28 -9.48 -16.42 -17.98
C SER A 28 -8.12 -15.94 -17.52
N SER A 29 -7.57 -16.56 -16.47
CA SER A 29 -6.27 -16.20 -15.91
C SER A 29 -5.56 -17.40 -15.31
N PHE A 30 -4.24 -17.30 -15.25
CA PHE A 30 -3.36 -18.19 -14.50
C PHE A 30 -2.23 -17.35 -13.93
N SER A 31 -1.97 -17.51 -12.66
CA SER A 31 -0.77 -16.97 -12.01
C SER A 31 -0.15 -18.03 -11.11
N SER A 32 1.15 -18.04 -11.03
CA SER A 32 1.91 -18.90 -10.13
C SER A 32 3.15 -18.19 -9.63
N THR A 33 3.31 -18.12 -8.32
CA THR A 33 4.50 -17.55 -7.67
C THR A 33 5.21 -18.63 -6.90
N LEU A 34 6.50 -18.83 -7.21
CA LEU A 34 7.41 -19.71 -6.50
C LEU A 34 8.44 -18.87 -5.76
N GLU A 35 8.51 -19.05 -4.46
CA GLU A 35 9.51 -18.42 -3.59
C GLU A 35 10.41 -19.50 -2.98
N ILE A 36 11.71 -19.27 -2.98
CA ILE A 36 12.72 -20.12 -2.35
C ILE A 36 13.63 -19.23 -1.54
N GLY A 37 13.72 -19.48 -0.24
CA GLY A 37 14.57 -18.77 0.70
C GLY A 37 15.68 -19.66 1.25
N LEU A 38 16.88 -19.12 1.39
CA LEU A 38 18.00 -19.69 2.12
C LEU A 38 18.38 -18.77 3.27
N CYS A 39 18.34 -19.29 4.45
CA CYS A 39 18.71 -18.60 5.66
C CYS A 39 19.97 -19.21 6.26
N ALA A 40 21.01 -18.41 6.48
CA ALA A 40 22.28 -18.86 7.03
C ALA A 40 22.88 -17.78 7.95
N ALA A 41 22.90 -18.02 9.24
CA ALA A 41 23.45 -17.13 10.26
C ALA A 41 22.86 -15.68 10.16
N PHE A 42 23.63 -14.74 9.63
CA PHE A 42 23.24 -13.33 9.47
C PHE A 42 22.77 -12.98 8.05
N LEU A 43 22.66 -13.98 7.16
CA LEU A 43 22.36 -13.81 5.75
C LEU A 43 21.06 -14.52 5.38
N GLU A 44 20.19 -13.81 4.72
CA GLU A 44 18.97 -14.33 4.11
C GLU A 44 18.98 -14.02 2.62
N LEU A 45 18.82 -15.03 1.80
CA LEU A 45 18.71 -14.94 0.35
C LEU A 45 17.34 -15.47 -0.03
N ALA A 46 16.61 -14.75 -0.86
CA ALA A 46 15.38 -15.27 -1.44
C ALA A 46 15.37 -15.07 -2.96
N SER A 47 14.61 -15.94 -3.60
CA SER A 47 14.38 -15.92 -5.04
C SER A 47 12.91 -16.15 -5.29
N THR A 48 12.24 -15.16 -5.91
CA THR A 48 10.82 -15.21 -6.24
C THR A 48 10.63 -15.23 -7.75
N SER A 49 9.87 -16.18 -8.23
CA SER A 49 9.58 -16.37 -9.66
C SER A 49 8.09 -16.31 -9.91
N ASP A 50 7.66 -15.42 -10.79
CA ASP A 50 6.25 -15.26 -11.18
C ASP A 50 5.99 -15.77 -12.60
N PHE A 51 4.95 -16.58 -12.74
CA PHE A 51 4.55 -17.21 -14.00
C PHE A 51 3.10 -16.85 -14.34
N LEU A 52 2.86 -16.65 -15.63
CA LEU A 52 1.54 -16.51 -16.24
C LEU A 52 1.35 -17.55 -17.35
N PHE A 53 0.19 -17.57 -18.00
CA PHE A 53 -0.01 -18.37 -19.23
C PHE A 53 1.00 -18.03 -20.33
N SER A 54 1.45 -16.76 -20.38
CA SER A 54 2.46 -16.32 -21.35
C SER A 54 3.86 -16.81 -21.06
N GLY A 55 4.11 -17.40 -19.89
CA GLY A 55 5.38 -17.92 -19.47
C GLY A 55 5.94 -17.28 -18.19
N TRP A 56 7.24 -17.34 -18.02
CA TRP A 56 7.94 -16.77 -16.89
C TRP A 56 7.99 -15.25 -16.98
N LEU A 57 7.27 -14.55 -16.07
CA LEU A 57 7.07 -13.11 -16.13
C LEU A 57 8.22 -12.35 -15.46
N TRP A 58 8.44 -12.63 -14.17
CA TRP A 58 9.40 -11.94 -13.34
C TRP A 58 10.29 -12.91 -12.59
N GLN A 59 11.52 -12.46 -12.35
CA GLN A 59 12.46 -13.08 -11.43
C GLN A 59 13.01 -12.01 -10.50
N GLU A 60 12.72 -12.16 -9.23
CA GLU A 60 13.28 -11.33 -8.17
C GLU A 60 14.33 -12.12 -7.39
N PHE A 61 15.42 -11.45 -7.05
CA PHE A 61 16.39 -11.91 -6.08
C PHE A 61 16.49 -10.90 -4.97
N SER A 62 16.34 -11.33 -3.73
CA SER A 62 16.50 -10.50 -2.55
C SER A 62 17.58 -11.02 -1.63
N LEU A 63 18.25 -10.09 -0.96
CA LEU A 63 19.32 -10.31 0.00
C LEU A 63 19.07 -9.47 1.21
N ALA A 64 18.94 -10.09 2.38
CA ALA A 64 18.89 -9.39 3.67
C ALA A 64 20.04 -9.85 4.56
N SER A 65 20.64 -8.91 5.29
CA SER A 65 21.73 -9.19 6.21
C SER A 65 21.67 -8.24 7.41
N SER A 66 22.02 -8.74 8.59
CA SER A 66 22.07 -7.94 9.81
C SER A 66 23.26 -8.37 10.66
N LEU A 67 24.15 -7.42 10.94
CA LEU A 67 25.36 -7.63 11.74
C LEU A 67 25.49 -6.52 12.80
N GLY A 68 25.10 -6.82 14.02
CA GLY A 68 25.11 -5.85 15.11
C GLY A 68 24.17 -4.68 14.85
N TYR A 69 24.74 -3.48 14.73
CA TYR A 69 23.97 -2.25 14.44
C TYR A 69 23.79 -1.96 12.96
N VAL A 70 24.34 -2.78 12.07
CA VAL A 70 24.30 -2.58 10.62
C VAL A 70 23.37 -3.58 9.99
N SER A 71 22.45 -3.12 9.14
CA SER A 71 21.60 -3.96 8.30
C SER A 71 21.77 -3.61 6.83
N PHE A 72 21.53 -4.57 6.00
CA PHE A 72 21.47 -4.40 4.55
C PHE A 72 20.31 -5.22 4.00
N ASP A 73 19.48 -4.59 3.19
CA ASP A 73 18.42 -5.23 2.41
C ASP A 73 18.59 -4.82 0.95
N GLY A 74 18.49 -5.76 0.04
CA GLY A 74 18.62 -5.49 -1.39
C GLY A 74 17.72 -6.39 -2.23
N MET A 75 17.29 -5.87 -3.37
CA MET A 75 16.45 -6.59 -4.32
C MET A 75 16.87 -6.27 -5.75
N MET A 76 16.80 -7.25 -6.62
CA MET A 76 16.99 -7.11 -8.07
C MET A 76 15.86 -7.81 -8.81
N LEU A 77 15.32 -7.12 -9.83
CA LEU A 77 14.22 -7.60 -10.67
C LEU A 77 14.69 -7.80 -12.10
N PHE A 78 14.34 -8.94 -12.66
CA PHE A 78 14.65 -9.33 -14.04
C PHE A 78 13.37 -9.75 -14.79
N GLU A 79 13.38 -9.57 -16.10
CA GLU A 79 12.43 -10.17 -17.03
C GLU A 79 13.09 -11.36 -17.72
N PRO A 80 12.79 -12.61 -17.33
CA PRO A 80 13.53 -13.78 -17.83
C PRO A 80 13.34 -14.06 -19.32
N GLN A 81 12.18 -13.69 -19.90
CA GLN A 81 11.90 -13.91 -21.32
C GLN A 81 12.84 -13.13 -22.24
N THR A 82 13.22 -11.94 -21.86
CA THR A 82 14.16 -11.10 -22.61
C THR A 82 15.59 -11.16 -22.05
N GLY A 83 15.75 -11.71 -20.83
CA GLY A 83 16.99 -11.67 -20.08
C GLY A 83 17.36 -10.25 -19.61
N SER A 84 16.37 -9.35 -19.56
CA SER A 84 16.59 -7.95 -19.25
C SER A 84 16.58 -7.72 -17.74
N PHE A 85 17.60 -7.00 -17.25
CA PHE A 85 17.57 -6.38 -15.93
C PHE A 85 16.60 -5.19 -15.96
N LEU A 86 15.71 -5.10 -14.97
CA LEU A 86 14.67 -4.08 -14.92
C LEU A 86 14.89 -3.06 -13.80
N TYR A 87 15.35 -3.54 -12.64
CA TYR A 87 15.40 -2.73 -11.45
C TYR A 87 16.30 -3.33 -10.38
N ALA A 88 16.95 -2.48 -9.60
CA ALA A 88 17.53 -2.88 -8.33
C ALA A 88 17.29 -1.79 -7.28
N GLN A 89 17.14 -2.22 -6.04
CA GLN A 89 17.10 -1.34 -4.88
C GLN A 89 17.86 -1.94 -3.71
N GLY A 90 18.27 -1.10 -2.78
CA GLY A 90 18.94 -1.53 -1.58
C GLY A 90 18.81 -0.50 -0.47
N VAL A 91 18.83 -0.99 0.77
CA VAL A 91 18.82 -0.19 2.00
C VAL A 91 20.01 -0.59 2.84
N LEU A 92 20.83 0.38 3.19
CA LEU A 92 21.85 0.23 4.21
C LEU A 92 21.39 0.97 5.47
N GLY A 93 21.19 0.23 6.56
CA GLY A 93 20.73 0.74 7.84
C GLY A 93 21.80 0.70 8.92
N ILE A 94 21.82 1.71 9.77
CA ILE A 94 22.61 1.75 11.00
C ILE A 94 21.67 2.15 12.13
N ASP A 95 21.55 1.32 13.16
CA ASP A 95 20.66 1.52 14.30
C ASP A 95 21.45 1.66 15.59
N PHE A 96 21.35 2.83 16.24
CA PHE A 96 21.95 3.15 17.53
C PHE A 96 20.91 3.29 18.64
N SER A 97 19.82 2.58 18.58
CA SER A 97 18.68 2.61 19.50
C SER A 97 17.83 3.88 19.39
N ALA A 98 18.37 5.05 19.75
CA ALA A 98 17.65 6.32 19.68
C ALA A 98 17.79 7.04 18.33
N ILE A 99 18.75 6.62 17.52
CA ILE A 99 19.03 7.22 16.20
C ILE A 99 19.18 6.08 15.19
N GLN A 100 18.39 6.16 14.13
CA GLN A 100 18.50 5.29 12.97
C GLN A 100 18.93 6.12 11.75
N ILE A 101 19.85 5.58 11.01
CA ILE A 101 20.31 6.16 9.75
C ILE A 101 20.11 5.12 8.66
N LYS A 102 19.40 5.49 7.60
CA LYS A 102 19.17 4.61 6.45
C LYS A 102 19.57 5.31 5.16
N LEU A 103 20.24 4.59 4.31
CA LEU A 103 20.52 5.00 2.94
C LEU A 103 19.76 4.05 2.01
N TYR A 104 18.71 4.56 1.39
CA TYR A 104 17.99 3.88 0.34
C TYR A 104 18.63 4.20 -1.00
N SER A 105 18.73 3.22 -1.87
CA SER A 105 19.24 3.38 -3.23
C SER A 105 18.38 2.59 -4.20
N ALA A 106 18.11 3.14 -5.36
CA ALA A 106 17.42 2.45 -6.42
C ALA A 106 18.03 2.78 -7.79
N MET A 107 17.92 1.85 -8.71
CA MET A 107 18.52 1.94 -10.03
C MET A 107 17.60 1.33 -11.08
N VAL A 108 17.36 2.09 -12.16
CA VAL A 108 16.59 1.66 -13.33
C VAL A 108 17.46 1.74 -14.58
N PRO A 109 17.51 0.69 -15.39
CA PRO A 109 18.39 0.64 -16.57
C PRO A 109 17.82 1.44 -17.76
N PRO A 110 18.66 1.69 -18.80
CA PRO A 110 18.24 2.37 -20.03
C PRO A 110 17.13 1.66 -20.81
N SER A 111 16.95 0.37 -20.64
CA SER A 111 15.85 -0.38 -21.26
C SER A 111 14.46 0.13 -20.86
N VAL A 112 14.36 0.77 -19.68
CA VAL A 112 13.11 1.33 -19.16
C VAL A 112 12.98 2.81 -19.49
N TYR A 113 14.07 3.60 -19.28
CA TYR A 113 14.03 5.07 -19.44
C TYR A 113 14.95 5.62 -20.54
N GLY A 114 15.57 4.79 -21.35
CA GLY A 114 16.54 5.21 -22.36
C GLY A 114 17.90 5.63 -21.81
N VAL A 115 18.00 5.93 -20.53
CA VAL A 115 19.23 6.25 -19.79
C VAL A 115 19.20 5.61 -18.40
N TRP A 116 20.35 5.46 -17.78
CA TRP A 116 20.40 5.03 -16.37
C TRP A 116 19.79 6.12 -15.48
N LYS A 117 18.89 5.71 -14.58
CA LYS A 117 18.33 6.54 -13.53
C LYS A 117 18.67 5.96 -12.17
N ASN A 118 19.24 6.76 -11.31
CA ASN A 118 19.58 6.39 -9.94
C ASN A 118 18.92 7.37 -8.97
N GLY A 119 18.23 6.86 -7.99
CA GLY A 119 17.64 7.60 -6.89
C GLY A 119 18.24 7.16 -5.56
N TYR A 120 18.39 8.09 -4.63
CA TYR A 120 18.88 7.84 -3.27
C TYR A 120 18.02 8.60 -2.29
N VAL A 121 17.74 7.99 -1.14
CA VAL A 121 17.15 8.68 0.00
C VAL A 121 18.05 8.49 1.21
N PHE A 122 18.52 9.56 1.77
CA PHE A 122 19.26 9.56 3.03
C PHE A 122 18.28 9.96 4.13
N ASP A 123 17.98 9.02 5.02
CA ASP A 123 17.00 9.17 6.06
C ASP A 123 17.65 9.05 7.44
N ILE A 124 17.35 10.01 8.30
CA ILE A 124 17.79 10.05 9.69
C ILE A 124 16.54 10.14 10.56
N TYR A 125 16.31 9.14 11.38
CA TYR A 125 15.27 9.12 12.38
C TYR A 125 15.87 9.20 13.78
N GLY A 126 15.30 10.05 14.63
CA GLY A 126 15.65 10.16 16.03
C GLY A 126 14.43 10.19 16.92
N GLU A 127 14.49 9.46 18.04
CA GLU A 127 13.40 9.40 19.01
C GLU A 127 13.89 9.89 20.38
N LEU A 128 13.11 10.76 21.02
CA LEU A 128 13.35 11.19 22.39
C LEU A 128 12.94 10.12 23.40
N PRO A 129 13.57 10.07 24.58
CA PRO A 129 13.23 9.10 25.62
C PRO A 129 11.74 9.10 25.94
N ALA A 130 11.19 7.89 26.15
CA ALA A 130 9.78 7.64 26.44
C ALA A 130 8.79 7.90 25.26
N GLY A 131 9.27 7.99 24.01
CA GLY A 131 8.39 8.14 22.84
C GLY A 131 7.61 9.46 22.78
N MET A 132 8.03 10.48 23.57
CA MET A 132 7.32 11.75 23.62
C MET A 132 7.46 12.59 22.35
N ALA A 133 8.54 12.40 21.61
CA ALA A 133 8.72 13.06 20.33
C ALA A 133 9.71 12.29 19.45
N SER A 134 9.53 12.42 18.13
CA SER A 134 10.48 11.93 17.14
C SER A 134 10.73 12.99 16.07
N VAL A 135 11.89 12.90 15.47
CA VAL A 135 12.29 13.73 14.32
C VAL A 135 12.82 12.81 13.24
N GLU A 136 12.36 13.01 12.04
CA GLU A 136 12.84 12.32 10.85
C GLU A 136 13.21 13.33 9.78
N ALA A 137 14.31 13.10 9.10
CA ALA A 137 14.79 13.93 8.02
C ALA A 137 15.17 13.04 6.84
N ALA A 138 14.40 13.09 5.77
CA ALA A 138 14.64 12.39 4.52
C ALA A 138 15.17 13.39 3.48
N VAL A 139 16.32 13.09 2.88
CA VAL A 139 16.94 13.90 1.81
C VAL A 139 16.95 13.07 0.54
N PHE A 140 16.31 13.58 -0.50
CA PHE A 140 16.15 12.93 -1.80
C PHE A 140 17.23 13.41 -2.77
N LEU A 141 17.94 12.45 -3.38
CA LEU A 141 19.04 12.71 -4.29
C LEU A 141 18.85 11.94 -5.59
N GLY A 142 19.18 12.56 -6.72
CA GLY A 142 19.06 11.92 -8.04
C GLY A 142 17.64 11.92 -8.60
N ALA A 143 17.26 10.86 -9.29
CA ALA A 143 15.91 10.70 -9.82
C ALA A 143 14.94 10.23 -8.73
N ASP A 144 13.75 10.79 -8.72
CA ASP A 144 12.64 10.18 -7.98
C ASP A 144 12.19 8.92 -8.72
N LEU A 145 12.27 7.80 -8.01
CA LEU A 145 11.88 6.48 -8.51
C LEU A 145 10.65 5.95 -7.76
N SER A 146 10.00 6.77 -6.93
CA SER A 146 8.72 6.44 -6.30
C SER A 146 7.65 6.22 -7.37
N GLY A 147 6.76 5.28 -7.14
CA GLY A 147 5.67 4.98 -8.08
C GLY A 147 6.11 4.32 -9.40
N ILE A 148 7.36 3.90 -9.57
CA ILE A 148 7.76 3.10 -10.72
C ILE A 148 7.07 1.75 -10.64
N SER A 149 6.38 1.38 -11.71
CA SER A 149 5.75 0.07 -11.86
C SER A 149 6.15 -0.57 -13.19
N PHE A 150 6.28 -1.89 -13.19
CA PHE A 150 6.49 -2.67 -14.40
C PHE A 150 5.22 -3.43 -14.74
N THR A 151 4.75 -3.26 -15.98
CA THR A 151 3.57 -3.93 -16.51
C THR A 151 3.94 -4.69 -17.76
N GLN A 152 3.55 -5.97 -17.82
CA GLN A 152 3.64 -6.68 -19.08
C GLN A 152 2.37 -6.46 -19.88
N THR A 153 2.50 -5.84 -21.05
CA THR A 153 1.39 -5.70 -22.00
C THR A 153 1.24 -7.00 -22.78
N THR A 154 0.35 -7.87 -22.35
CA THR A 154 -0.04 -9.01 -23.17
C THR A 154 -1.14 -8.58 -24.13
N SER A 155 -0.96 -8.81 -25.41
CA SER A 155 -1.93 -8.50 -26.48
C SER A 155 -3.18 -9.40 -26.48
N GLN A 156 -3.46 -10.10 -25.41
CA GLN A 156 -4.61 -10.98 -25.26
C GLN A 156 -5.59 -10.42 -24.24
N THR A 157 -6.68 -9.87 -24.77
CA THR A 157 -7.99 -9.65 -24.13
C THR A 157 -8.02 -9.52 -22.61
N ALA A 158 -8.16 -8.28 -22.14
CA ALA A 158 -8.85 -7.85 -20.90
C ALA A 158 -8.63 -8.60 -19.58
N ALA A 159 -7.65 -9.46 -19.47
CA ALA A 159 -7.16 -9.93 -18.18
C ALA A 159 -6.30 -8.82 -17.55
N GLN A 160 -6.50 -8.54 -16.29
CA GLN A 160 -5.68 -7.59 -15.54
C GLN A 160 -4.20 -7.90 -15.82
N THR A 161 -3.51 -6.98 -16.46
CA THR A 161 -2.07 -7.09 -16.67
C THR A 161 -1.41 -6.98 -15.30
N PRO A 162 -0.68 -7.99 -14.84
CA PRO A 162 0.02 -7.88 -13.56
C PRO A 162 1.02 -6.74 -13.66
N SER A 163 1.02 -5.89 -12.65
CA SER A 163 1.98 -4.81 -12.48
C SER A 163 2.88 -5.15 -11.29
N TYR A 164 4.14 -4.87 -11.41
CA TYR A 164 5.10 -4.98 -10.32
C TYR A 164 5.44 -3.56 -9.86
N ALA A 165 5.05 -3.21 -8.63
CA ALA A 165 5.38 -1.93 -8.03
C ALA A 165 6.75 -2.03 -7.34
N VAL A 166 7.60 -1.05 -7.58
CA VAL A 166 8.95 -0.96 -7.02
C VAL A 166 9.15 0.39 -6.34
N TRP A 167 10.15 0.48 -5.48
CA TRP A 167 10.47 1.70 -4.73
C TRP A 167 9.39 2.07 -3.68
N ASN A 168 8.86 1.12 -2.96
CA ASN A 168 7.99 1.40 -1.80
C ASN A 168 8.72 1.28 -0.46
N LEU A 169 10.05 1.41 -0.45
CA LEU A 169 10.85 1.35 0.77
C LEU A 169 10.65 2.58 1.66
N LEU A 170 10.24 3.69 1.08
CA LEU A 170 9.91 4.92 1.77
C LEU A 170 8.59 5.44 1.19
N THR A 171 7.48 5.16 1.86
CA THR A 171 6.15 5.68 1.53
C THR A 171 6.04 7.14 1.97
N LYS A 172 6.85 8.02 1.39
CA LYS A 172 6.80 9.45 1.62
C LYS A 172 5.94 10.10 0.55
N THR A 173 5.23 11.14 0.93
CA THR A 173 4.37 11.95 0.06
C THR A 173 5.14 12.80 -0.94
N TYR A 174 6.47 12.85 -0.81
CA TYR A 174 7.31 13.59 -1.75
C TYR A 174 7.41 12.83 -3.07
N THR A 175 6.72 13.34 -4.08
CA THR A 175 6.75 12.82 -5.45
C THR A 175 7.33 13.89 -6.37
N THR A 176 8.52 13.67 -6.91
CA THR A 176 9.03 14.48 -8.03
C THR A 176 8.86 13.71 -9.33
N ASP A 177 8.73 14.42 -10.42
CA ASP A 177 8.77 13.82 -11.75
C ASP A 177 10.12 13.11 -11.95
N PRO A 178 10.16 11.77 -12.18
CA PRO A 178 11.41 11.04 -12.39
C PRO A 178 12.22 11.54 -13.60
N THR A 179 11.61 12.34 -14.47
CA THR A 179 12.26 12.99 -15.60
C THR A 179 12.76 14.39 -15.27
N ALA A 180 12.36 14.96 -14.14
CA ALA A 180 12.79 16.30 -13.75
C ALA A 180 14.31 16.34 -13.51
N PRO A 181 15.00 17.40 -13.94
CA PRO A 181 16.40 17.56 -13.63
C PRO A 181 16.59 17.82 -12.13
N SER A 182 17.51 17.09 -11.49
CA SER A 182 17.94 17.40 -10.13
C SER A 182 18.64 18.75 -10.08
N CYS A 183 18.47 19.49 -8.98
CA CYS A 183 19.27 20.67 -8.68
C CYS A 183 20.70 20.26 -8.33
N GLY A 184 21.61 21.21 -8.28
CA GLY A 184 23.03 20.93 -8.04
C GLY A 184 23.27 19.90 -6.92
N PHE A 185 24.34 19.11 -7.04
CA PHE A 185 24.66 17.96 -6.18
C PHE A 185 23.61 16.83 -6.18
N TRP A 186 22.84 16.70 -7.26
CA TRP A 186 21.75 15.72 -7.40
C TRP A 186 20.62 15.87 -6.37
N PHE A 187 20.57 16.96 -5.63
CA PHE A 187 19.49 17.22 -4.70
C PHE A 187 18.15 17.35 -5.44
N SER A 188 17.18 16.56 -5.06
CA SER A 188 15.82 16.58 -5.62
C SER A 188 14.84 17.21 -4.66
N GLY A 189 15.01 16.99 -3.37
CA GLY A 189 14.18 17.57 -2.32
C GLY A 189 14.55 17.03 -0.94
N ALA A 190 13.79 17.46 0.05
CA ALA A 190 13.88 16.95 1.42
C ALA A 190 12.54 17.04 2.12
N GLU A 191 12.30 16.11 3.04
CA GLU A 191 11.17 16.10 3.93
C GLU A 191 11.64 16.03 5.38
N PHE A 192 11.06 16.87 6.22
CA PHE A 192 11.34 16.91 7.65
C PHE A 192 10.04 16.64 8.40
N THR A 193 10.00 15.55 9.12
CA THR A 193 8.84 15.14 9.93
C THR A 193 9.18 15.27 11.40
N PHE A 194 8.35 15.98 12.11
CA PHE A 194 8.39 16.09 13.56
C PHE A 194 7.09 15.53 14.14
N LYS A 195 7.18 14.61 15.09
CA LYS A 195 6.02 14.09 15.82
C LYS A 195 6.23 14.33 17.31
N ALA A 196 5.16 14.74 18.00
CA ALA A 196 5.18 14.89 19.44
C ALA A 196 3.84 14.52 20.05
N THR A 197 3.88 13.87 21.22
CA THR A 197 2.69 13.56 22.03
C THR A 197 2.68 14.41 23.26
N ALA A 198 1.66 15.26 23.41
CA ALA A 198 1.48 16.13 24.56
C ALA A 198 0.28 15.68 25.39
N PHE A 199 0.45 15.65 26.72
CA PHE A 199 -0.64 15.33 27.68
C PHE A 199 -1.33 13.98 27.47
N ALA A 200 -0.65 13.00 26.86
CA ALA A 200 -1.15 11.65 26.55
C ALA A 200 -2.45 11.60 25.70
N CYS A 201 -2.90 12.73 25.17
CA CYS A 201 -4.12 12.80 24.39
C CYS A 201 -4.05 13.78 23.20
N ILE A 202 -2.91 14.41 22.98
CA ILE A 202 -2.71 15.33 21.85
C ILE A 202 -1.46 14.86 21.10
N GLU A 203 -1.65 14.48 19.85
CA GLU A 203 -0.57 14.13 18.94
C GLU A 203 -0.44 15.23 17.90
N LEU A 204 0.77 15.72 17.72
CA LEU A 204 1.14 16.69 16.71
C LEU A 204 2.12 16.06 15.75
N THR A 205 1.80 16.09 14.48
CA THR A 205 2.73 15.80 13.38
C THR A 205 2.95 17.08 12.58
N SER A 206 4.18 17.36 12.24
CA SER A 206 4.55 18.49 11.38
C SER A 206 5.46 17.98 10.28
N ILE A 207 5.06 18.17 9.02
CA ILE A 207 5.81 17.73 7.85
C ILE A 207 6.14 18.95 7.01
N THR A 208 7.44 19.16 6.76
CA THR A 208 7.94 20.23 5.90
C THR A 208 8.57 19.62 4.67
N THR A 209 8.05 19.94 3.50
CA THR A 209 8.56 19.46 2.21
C THR A 209 9.29 20.58 1.47
N LEU A 210 10.49 20.27 1.04
CA LEU A 210 11.34 21.13 0.23
C LEU A 210 11.55 20.46 -1.13
N ALA A 211 11.19 21.17 -2.19
CA ALA A 211 11.61 20.81 -3.54
C ALA A 211 12.96 21.44 -3.90
N CYS A 212 13.50 21.02 -5.00
CA CYS A 212 14.69 21.61 -5.60
C CYS A 212 14.53 23.13 -5.84
N THR A 213 13.32 23.61 -6.06
CA THR A 213 13.00 25.02 -6.28
C THR A 213 12.82 25.82 -4.98
N GLY A 214 12.85 25.18 -3.83
CA GLY A 214 12.67 25.78 -2.52
C GLY A 214 11.56 25.13 -1.70
N PHE A 215 10.91 25.92 -0.83
CA PHE A 215 9.80 25.45 -0.01
C PHE A 215 8.61 25.02 -0.89
N GLU A 216 8.06 23.85 -0.64
CA GLU A 216 6.92 23.28 -1.36
C GLU A 216 5.65 23.29 -0.48
N SER A 217 5.72 22.62 0.67
CA SER A 217 4.58 22.54 1.57
C SER A 217 5.00 22.45 3.04
N GLN A 218 4.05 22.80 3.90
CA GLN A 218 4.10 22.57 5.34
C GLN A 218 2.75 22.00 5.75
N GLU A 219 2.78 20.84 6.35
CA GLU A 219 1.62 20.16 6.89
C GLU A 219 1.69 20.13 8.41
N PHE A 220 0.56 20.35 9.06
CA PHE A 220 0.36 20.16 10.48
C PHE A 220 -0.85 19.27 10.70
N GLU A 221 -0.64 18.10 11.22
CA GLU A 221 -1.69 17.22 11.69
C GLU A 221 -1.77 17.30 13.22
N LEU A 222 -2.94 17.58 13.72
CA LEU A 222 -3.23 17.66 15.14
C LEU A 222 -4.34 16.67 15.49
N SER A 223 -4.02 15.62 16.22
CA SER A 223 -4.97 14.61 16.67
C SER A 223 -5.25 14.74 18.16
N PHE A 224 -6.52 14.81 18.52
CA PHE A 224 -7.02 14.76 19.90
C PHE A 224 -7.61 13.38 20.15
N VAL A 225 -6.92 12.58 20.93
CA VAL A 225 -7.33 11.21 21.26
C VAL A 225 -8.11 11.19 22.56
N HIS A 226 -9.21 10.44 22.61
CA HIS A 226 -10.08 10.34 23.80
C HIS A 226 -10.62 11.69 24.29
N VAL A 227 -11.19 12.49 23.40
CA VAL A 227 -11.74 13.82 23.70
C VAL A 227 -12.81 13.73 24.80
N PHE A 228 -12.64 14.48 25.87
CA PHE A 228 -13.50 14.47 27.07
C PHE A 228 -13.66 13.08 27.73
N GLY A 229 -12.71 12.16 27.58
CA GLY A 229 -12.79 10.80 28.11
C GLY A 229 -13.74 9.88 27.36
N LEU A 230 -14.21 10.31 26.20
CA LEU A 230 -14.95 9.51 25.24
C LEU A 230 -13.97 8.88 24.24
N PRO A 231 -14.26 7.72 23.65
CA PRO A 231 -13.46 7.12 22.61
C PRO A 231 -13.67 7.86 21.27
N LEU A 232 -13.42 9.17 21.30
CA LEU A 232 -13.56 10.07 20.16
C LEU A 232 -12.20 10.64 19.81
N THR A 233 -11.76 10.40 18.60
CA THR A 233 -10.56 11.01 18.03
C THR A 233 -10.96 12.09 17.04
N LEU A 234 -10.39 13.28 17.18
CA LEU A 234 -10.55 14.39 16.25
C LEU A 234 -9.20 14.69 15.62
N THR A 235 -9.10 14.56 14.31
CA THR A 235 -7.90 14.92 13.57
C THR A 235 -8.17 16.17 12.74
N LEU A 236 -7.29 17.15 12.87
CA LEU A 236 -7.24 18.38 12.09
C LEU A 236 -5.95 18.35 11.30
N ASP A 237 -6.07 18.40 10.01
CA ASP A 237 -4.95 18.47 9.10
C ASP A 237 -4.94 19.82 8.37
N TYR A 238 -3.79 20.51 8.39
CA TYR A 238 -3.58 21.79 7.76
C TYR A 238 -2.41 21.68 6.79
N VAL A 239 -2.69 21.81 5.50
CA VAL A 239 -1.66 21.80 4.47
C VAL A 239 -1.49 23.21 3.90
N PHE A 240 -0.27 23.75 4.03
CA PHE A 240 0.15 25.04 3.47
C PHE A 240 1.05 24.74 2.27
N GLU A 241 0.54 24.97 1.09
CA GLU A 241 1.34 25.02 -0.14
C GLU A 241 1.65 26.49 -0.48
N LEU A 242 2.60 26.71 -1.39
CA LEU A 242 3.05 28.08 -1.77
C LEU A 242 1.91 29.02 -2.19
N GLN A 243 0.79 28.49 -2.67
CA GLN A 243 -0.33 29.29 -3.21
C GLN A 243 -1.71 28.87 -2.65
N THR A 244 -1.78 27.78 -1.92
CA THR A 244 -3.04 27.23 -1.44
C THR A 244 -2.96 26.88 0.03
N LEU A 245 -4.07 27.01 0.72
CA LEU A 245 -4.25 26.52 2.07
C LEU A 245 -5.42 25.55 2.05
N SER A 246 -5.20 24.30 2.38
CA SER A 246 -6.25 23.32 2.55
C SER A 246 -6.37 22.90 4.02
N HIS A 247 -7.58 22.56 4.44
CA HIS A 247 -7.87 22.08 5.78
C HIS A 247 -8.65 20.79 5.66
N THR A 248 -8.14 19.72 6.22
CA THR A 248 -8.88 18.45 6.30
C THR A 248 -9.30 18.22 7.75
N PHE A 249 -10.54 17.85 7.94
CA PHE A 249 -11.10 17.55 9.25
C PHE A 249 -11.70 16.14 9.23
N ILE A 250 -11.16 15.24 10.05
CA ILE A 250 -11.56 13.84 10.08
C ILE A 250 -12.05 13.50 11.48
N PRO A 251 -13.35 13.73 11.80
CA PRO A 251 -13.91 13.23 13.04
C PRO A 251 -14.02 11.71 12.98
N SER A 252 -13.49 11.04 13.99
CA SER A 252 -13.60 9.59 14.12
C SER A 252 -14.08 9.21 15.52
N LEU A 253 -14.95 8.21 15.58
CA LEU A 253 -15.37 7.57 16.80
C LEU A 253 -14.83 6.15 16.79
N GLU A 254 -13.92 5.84 17.72
CA GLU A 254 -13.32 4.54 17.87
C GLU A 254 -13.76 3.87 19.16
N THR A 255 -14.10 2.59 19.08
CA THR A 255 -14.49 1.76 20.21
C THR A 255 -13.78 0.41 20.11
N ASP A 256 -13.82 -0.39 21.20
CA ASP A 256 -13.27 -1.76 21.19
C ASP A 256 -13.92 -2.68 20.14
N TYR A 257 -15.08 -2.30 19.61
CA TYR A 257 -15.85 -3.09 18.63
C TYR A 257 -15.78 -2.56 17.21
N GLY A 258 -15.21 -1.37 16.99
CA GLY A 258 -15.10 -0.80 15.67
C GLY A 258 -14.91 0.71 15.67
N CYS A 259 -14.92 1.29 14.48
CA CYS A 259 -14.75 2.72 14.27
C CYS A 259 -15.75 3.30 13.25
N VAL A 260 -16.05 4.57 13.40
CA VAL A 260 -16.74 5.39 12.38
C VAL A 260 -15.84 6.56 12.07
N LYS A 261 -15.52 6.75 10.79
CA LYS A 261 -14.70 7.88 10.31
C LYS A 261 -15.50 8.67 9.29
N VAL A 262 -15.48 10.00 9.42
CA VAL A 262 -16.10 10.92 8.47
C VAL A 262 -14.98 11.78 7.88
N TYR A 263 -14.85 11.77 6.58
CA TYR A 263 -13.79 12.47 5.86
C TYR A 263 -14.34 13.71 5.19
N THR A 264 -13.81 14.87 5.59
CA THR A 264 -14.25 16.18 5.09
C THR A 264 -13.03 17.05 4.79
N ASN A 265 -13.16 17.94 3.81
CA ASN A 265 -12.19 19.00 3.55
C ASN A 265 -12.87 20.35 3.63
N ILE A 266 -12.24 21.30 4.31
CA ILE A 266 -12.68 22.69 4.38
C ILE A 266 -11.90 23.47 3.33
N VAL A 267 -12.59 23.87 2.27
CA VAL A 267 -11.96 24.58 1.15
C VAL A 267 -11.89 26.05 1.42
N GLN A 268 -10.70 26.61 1.34
CA GLN A 268 -10.44 28.03 1.48
C GLN A 268 -9.81 28.59 0.19
N THR A 269 -10.32 29.72 -0.27
CA THR A 269 -9.71 30.48 -1.35
C THR A 269 -9.27 31.85 -0.82
N GLY A 270 -7.97 32.05 -0.70
CA GLY A 270 -7.41 33.21 -0.03
C GLY A 270 -7.74 33.22 1.47
N SER A 271 -8.41 34.25 1.97
CA SER A 271 -8.84 34.37 3.36
C SER A 271 -10.33 34.03 3.58
N ILE A 272 -11.00 33.47 2.58
CA ILE A 272 -12.45 33.20 2.61
C ILE A 272 -12.68 31.71 2.56
N LEU A 273 -13.42 31.18 3.51
CA LEU A 273 -13.97 29.82 3.45
C LEU A 273 -14.98 29.73 2.32
N THR A 274 -14.72 28.89 1.32
CA THR A 274 -15.54 28.75 0.12
C THR A 274 -16.47 27.55 0.17
N GLY A 275 -16.18 26.55 1.00
CA GLY A 275 -17.04 25.39 1.13
C GLY A 275 -16.49 24.32 2.06
N ILE A 276 -17.26 23.25 2.17
CA ILE A 276 -16.89 21.99 2.82
C ILE A 276 -17.12 20.90 1.79
N GLU A 277 -16.08 20.14 1.49
CA GLU A 277 -16.16 18.96 0.64
C GLU A 277 -16.26 17.72 1.54
N PHE A 278 -17.18 16.83 1.23
CA PHE A 278 -17.29 15.53 1.90
C PHE A 278 -16.69 14.47 0.99
N TYR A 279 -15.65 13.81 1.46
CA TYR A 279 -15.03 12.70 0.71
C TYR A 279 -15.77 11.40 0.92
N GLY A 280 -16.31 11.17 2.12
CA GLY A 280 -17.08 9.98 2.39
C GLY A 280 -17.17 9.64 3.87
N ILE A 281 -17.79 8.50 4.12
CA ILE A 281 -17.98 7.93 5.45
C ILE A 281 -17.53 6.48 5.41
N ALA A 282 -16.76 6.06 6.39
CA ALA A 282 -16.42 4.67 6.61
C ALA A 282 -16.88 4.21 7.98
N PHE A 283 -17.41 2.99 8.01
CA PHE A 283 -17.80 2.30 9.23
C PHE A 283 -17.16 0.92 9.26
N GLN A 284 -16.57 0.55 10.38
CA GLN A 284 -16.04 -0.78 10.59
C GLN A 284 -16.44 -1.28 11.98
N ALA A 285 -16.91 -2.51 12.06
CA ALA A 285 -17.23 -3.16 13.32
C ALA A 285 -16.79 -4.62 13.29
N THR A 286 -16.21 -5.08 14.40
CA THR A 286 -15.82 -6.48 14.59
C THR A 286 -16.64 -7.09 15.73
N PHE A 287 -17.32 -8.18 15.44
CA PHE A 287 -18.15 -8.90 16.42
C PHE A 287 -18.10 -10.40 16.19
N ALA A 288 -17.77 -11.16 17.22
CA ALA A 288 -17.78 -12.63 17.22
C ALA A 288 -16.95 -13.25 16.07
N GLY A 289 -15.81 -12.66 15.71
CA GLY A 289 -14.95 -13.15 14.61
C GLY A 289 -15.42 -12.75 13.22
N ALA A 290 -16.45 -11.89 13.12
CA ALA A 290 -16.86 -11.27 11.87
C ALA A 290 -16.50 -9.78 11.90
N THR A 291 -15.83 -9.30 10.85
CA THR A 291 -15.57 -7.88 10.61
C THR A 291 -16.48 -7.40 9.48
N PHE A 292 -17.29 -6.40 9.80
CA PHE A 292 -18.16 -5.70 8.87
C PHE A 292 -17.53 -4.35 8.56
N THR A 293 -17.41 -4.00 7.29
CA THR A 293 -16.92 -2.70 6.83
C THR A 293 -17.88 -2.13 5.79
N SER A 294 -18.26 -0.88 5.96
CA SER A 294 -19.05 -0.12 4.98
C SER A 294 -18.30 1.15 4.65
N ILE A 295 -18.14 1.42 3.37
CA ILE A 295 -17.50 2.62 2.85
C ILE A 295 -18.45 3.26 1.86
N SER A 296 -18.73 4.55 2.08
CA SER A 296 -19.49 5.39 1.16
C SER A 296 -18.59 6.51 0.68
N ASN A 297 -18.15 6.42 -0.58
CA ASN A 297 -17.37 7.45 -1.25
C ASN A 297 -18.32 8.50 -1.84
N LEU A 298 -18.23 9.74 -1.37
CA LEU A 298 -19.07 10.86 -1.83
C LEU A 298 -18.36 11.73 -2.85
N ASP A 299 -17.03 11.72 -2.85
CA ASP A 299 -16.20 12.34 -3.90
C ASP A 299 -15.27 11.28 -4.49
N THR A 300 -15.64 10.81 -5.67
CA THR A 300 -14.86 9.80 -6.41
C THR A 300 -13.97 10.41 -7.48
N THR A 301 -13.91 11.74 -7.58
CA THR A 301 -13.16 12.43 -8.63
C THR A 301 -11.74 12.80 -8.19
N LYS A 302 -11.56 13.08 -6.89
CA LYS A 302 -10.29 13.54 -6.33
C LYS A 302 -9.73 12.56 -5.30
N TYR A 303 -10.57 12.10 -4.36
CA TYR A 303 -10.18 11.26 -3.24
C TYR A 303 -11.12 10.07 -3.12
N VAL A 304 -10.58 8.97 -2.67
CA VAL A 304 -11.33 7.74 -2.39
C VAL A 304 -10.92 7.18 -1.04
N ILE A 305 -11.89 6.55 -0.37
CA ILE A 305 -11.65 5.76 0.82
C ILE A 305 -11.42 4.33 0.34
N THR A 306 -10.33 3.72 0.75
CA THR A 306 -9.97 2.37 0.39
C THR A 306 -9.86 1.49 1.63
N ILE A 307 -9.87 0.16 1.44
CA ILE A 307 -9.60 -0.83 2.48
C ILE A 307 -8.28 -1.54 2.11
N PRO A 308 -7.14 -0.93 2.40
CA PRO A 308 -5.88 -1.65 2.28
C PRO A 308 -5.79 -2.69 3.40
N GLU A 309 -4.85 -3.61 3.29
CA GLU A 309 -4.62 -4.67 4.29
C GLU A 309 -4.38 -4.14 5.72
N TYR A 310 -4.09 -2.85 5.87
CA TYR A 310 -3.73 -2.19 7.14
C TYR A 310 -4.80 -1.23 7.69
N GLY A 311 -5.99 -1.18 7.12
CA GLY A 311 -7.10 -0.36 7.61
C GLY A 311 -7.70 0.57 6.56
N LEU A 312 -8.61 1.46 7.04
CA LEU A 312 -9.27 2.43 6.19
C LEU A 312 -8.37 3.64 5.99
N ILE A 313 -8.05 3.95 4.74
CA ILE A 313 -7.29 5.15 4.35
C ILE A 313 -8.08 5.99 3.35
N VAL A 314 -7.84 7.30 3.38
CA VAL A 314 -8.25 8.24 2.33
C VAL A 314 -7.02 8.63 1.55
N GLU A 315 -7.09 8.50 0.26
CA GLU A 315 -5.96 8.78 -0.62
C GLU A 315 -6.44 9.41 -1.92
N PRO A 316 -5.57 10.17 -2.62
CA PRO A 316 -5.86 10.66 -3.95
C PRO A 316 -6.21 9.51 -4.90
N LEU A 317 -7.24 9.69 -5.72
CA LEU A 317 -7.68 8.66 -6.67
C LEU A 317 -6.55 8.13 -7.56
N ALA A 318 -5.66 9.01 -8.02
CA ALA A 318 -4.53 8.63 -8.85
C ALA A 318 -3.55 7.70 -8.12
N GLU A 319 -3.34 7.93 -6.82
CA GLU A 319 -2.49 7.11 -5.95
C GLU A 319 -3.15 5.76 -5.67
N ALA A 320 -4.44 5.75 -5.31
CA ALA A 320 -5.21 4.53 -5.14
C ALA A 320 -5.19 3.62 -6.38
N ILE A 321 -5.22 4.22 -7.58
CA ILE A 321 -5.09 3.48 -8.84
C ILE A 321 -3.68 2.92 -9.01
N ALA A 322 -2.65 3.75 -8.75
CA ALA A 322 -1.26 3.37 -8.95
C ALA A 322 -0.82 2.26 -7.98
N GLU A 323 -1.30 2.29 -6.76
CA GLU A 323 -1.00 1.31 -5.71
C GLU A 323 -1.90 0.07 -5.74
N GLY A 324 -2.92 0.08 -6.62
CA GLY A 324 -3.86 -1.03 -6.74
C GLY A 324 -4.84 -1.16 -5.57
N HIS A 325 -5.01 -0.10 -4.78
CA HIS A 325 -5.96 -0.05 -3.67
C HIS A 325 -7.40 0.10 -4.14
N LEU A 326 -7.61 0.57 -5.37
CA LEU A 326 -8.93 0.57 -5.99
C LEU A 326 -9.31 -0.83 -6.44
N TYR A 327 -10.19 -1.43 -5.67
CA TYR A 327 -10.76 -2.75 -6.01
C TYR A 327 -11.63 -2.71 -7.26
N TYR A 328 -12.14 -1.52 -7.66
CA TYR A 328 -13.03 -1.37 -8.83
C TYR A 328 -12.92 0.03 -9.48
N PRO A 329 -13.29 0.13 -10.77
CA PRO A 329 -13.39 1.40 -11.45
C PRO A 329 -14.39 2.34 -10.76
N GLN A 330 -14.25 3.62 -11.00
CA GLN A 330 -14.92 4.80 -10.41
C GLN A 330 -16.47 4.78 -10.35
N GLU A 331 -17.09 3.71 -10.80
CA GLU A 331 -18.57 3.54 -10.85
C GLU A 331 -19.18 3.11 -9.50
N PHE A 332 -18.36 2.70 -8.53
CA PHE A 332 -18.86 2.22 -7.24
C PHE A 332 -18.62 3.25 -6.14
N TRP A 333 -19.72 3.71 -5.56
CA TRP A 333 -19.70 4.71 -4.50
C TRP A 333 -19.78 4.10 -3.11
N GLU A 334 -20.27 2.88 -3.03
CA GLU A 334 -20.44 2.19 -1.76
C GLU A 334 -19.93 0.76 -1.86
N VAL A 335 -19.20 0.36 -0.83
CA VAL A 335 -18.71 -1.00 -0.66
C VAL A 335 -19.14 -1.49 0.71
N ILE A 336 -19.75 -2.66 0.75
CA ILE A 336 -20.02 -3.38 1.99
C ILE A 336 -19.19 -4.65 1.96
N SER A 337 -18.27 -4.77 2.91
CA SER A 337 -17.40 -5.93 3.10
C SER A 337 -17.74 -6.65 4.40
N VAL A 338 -17.84 -7.96 4.34
CA VAL A 338 -17.97 -8.83 5.51
C VAL A 338 -16.89 -9.89 5.45
N VAL A 339 -16.02 -9.91 6.44
CA VAL A 339 -14.98 -10.92 6.60
C VAL A 339 -15.29 -11.73 7.86
N VAL A 340 -15.42 -13.03 7.73
CA VAL A 340 -15.66 -13.95 8.84
C VAL A 340 -14.45 -14.84 9.02
N GLU A 341 -13.86 -14.81 10.20
CA GLU A 341 -12.88 -15.80 10.61
C GLU A 341 -13.63 -17.04 11.10
N ILE A 342 -13.44 -18.15 10.42
CA ILE A 342 -14.01 -19.41 10.83
C ILE A 342 -13.11 -19.98 11.92
N PRO A 343 -13.59 -20.09 13.19
CA PRO A 343 -12.78 -20.59 14.29
C PRO A 343 -12.22 -21.96 13.95
N PRO A 344 -10.99 -22.22 14.34
CA PRO A 344 -10.26 -23.34 13.81
C PRO A 344 -10.84 -24.65 14.26
N VAL A 345 -11.14 -25.45 13.28
CA VAL A 345 -10.57 -26.76 13.35
C VAL A 345 -9.07 -26.59 12.93
N GLY A 346 -8.32 -25.87 13.73
CA GLY A 346 -6.87 -25.79 13.66
C GLY A 346 -6.21 -24.56 13.02
N CYS A 347 -6.75 -23.82 12.04
CA CYS A 347 -5.89 -22.92 11.25
C CYS A 347 -6.66 -21.93 10.40
N GLY A 348 -6.93 -20.73 10.89
CA GLY A 348 -7.11 -19.50 10.10
C GLY A 348 -7.92 -19.56 8.79
N SER A 349 -9.05 -20.25 8.77
CA SER A 349 -9.93 -20.23 7.60
C SER A 349 -10.75 -18.94 7.59
N THR A 350 -10.95 -18.34 6.41
CA THR A 350 -11.70 -17.10 6.28
C THR A 350 -12.76 -17.22 5.19
N PHE A 351 -13.84 -16.47 5.37
CA PHE A 351 -14.84 -16.24 4.33
C PHE A 351 -15.07 -14.75 4.21
N SER A 352 -15.00 -14.21 3.01
CA SER A 352 -15.27 -12.79 2.76
C SER A 352 -16.33 -12.61 1.66
N VAL A 353 -17.11 -11.55 1.82
CA VAL A 353 -18.07 -11.08 0.82
C VAL A 353 -17.91 -9.57 0.72
N ASP A 354 -17.52 -9.08 -0.45
CA ASP A 354 -17.50 -7.67 -0.79
C ASP A 354 -18.61 -7.39 -1.78
N THR A 355 -19.48 -6.46 -1.45
CA THR A 355 -20.60 -6.04 -2.31
C THR A 355 -20.44 -4.58 -2.67
N PHE A 356 -20.51 -4.29 -3.97
CA PHE A 356 -20.27 -2.98 -4.56
C PHE A 356 -21.56 -2.44 -5.16
N PHE A 357 -21.84 -1.18 -4.84
CA PHE A 357 -23.05 -0.48 -5.29
C PHE A 357 -22.68 0.68 -6.18
N SER A 358 -23.37 0.79 -7.31
CA SER A 358 -23.20 1.85 -8.30
C SER A 358 -24.26 2.94 -8.08
N THR A 359 -23.93 4.18 -8.42
CA THR A 359 -24.86 5.30 -8.44
C THR A 359 -25.29 5.69 -9.85
N SER A 360 -24.93 4.90 -10.86
CA SER A 360 -25.24 5.21 -12.26
C SER A 360 -26.72 5.45 -12.51
N THR A 361 -27.62 4.86 -11.69
CA THR A 361 -29.07 5.04 -11.78
C THR A 361 -29.61 6.15 -10.87
N GLY A 362 -28.78 6.76 -10.03
CA GLY A 362 -29.19 7.72 -9.01
C GLY A 362 -29.95 7.13 -7.83
N LEU A 363 -29.99 5.80 -7.71
CA LEU A 363 -30.56 5.09 -6.58
C LEU A 363 -29.43 4.71 -5.61
N LEU A 364 -29.69 4.91 -4.31
CA LEU A 364 -28.83 4.39 -3.26
C LEU A 364 -28.91 2.85 -3.26
N PHE A 365 -27.78 2.17 -3.07
CA PHE A 365 -27.68 0.72 -3.04
C PHE A 365 -28.07 0.02 -4.35
N ASP A 366 -27.77 0.65 -5.50
CA ASP A 366 -27.87 -0.04 -6.79
C ASP A 366 -26.75 -1.06 -6.92
N TRP A 367 -27.12 -2.34 -6.73
CA TRP A 367 -26.16 -3.43 -6.75
C TRP A 367 -25.47 -3.55 -8.11
N GLY A 368 -24.16 -3.46 -8.12
CA GLY A 368 -23.34 -3.60 -9.32
C GLY A 368 -22.59 -4.93 -9.38
N ARG A 369 -21.99 -5.35 -8.26
CA ARG A 369 -21.13 -6.52 -8.22
C ARG A 369 -20.99 -7.08 -6.80
N SER A 370 -20.80 -8.39 -6.69
CA SER A 370 -20.38 -9.05 -5.45
C SER A 370 -19.19 -9.96 -5.70
N LYS A 371 -18.22 -9.92 -4.80
CA LYS A 371 -17.04 -10.79 -4.78
C LYS A 371 -17.10 -11.61 -3.50
N MET A 372 -17.05 -12.91 -3.63
CA MET A 372 -17.02 -13.84 -2.50
C MET A 372 -15.73 -14.63 -2.54
N LYS A 373 -15.08 -14.80 -1.41
CA LYS A 373 -13.86 -15.62 -1.30
C LYS A 373 -13.91 -16.46 -0.04
N ALA A 374 -13.62 -17.73 -0.19
CA ALA A 374 -13.42 -18.64 0.93
C ALA A 374 -11.99 -19.16 0.89
N THR A 375 -11.32 -19.15 2.03
CA THR A 375 -9.96 -19.68 2.18
C THR A 375 -9.96 -20.68 3.32
N PHE A 376 -9.44 -21.87 3.06
CA PHE A 376 -9.20 -22.91 4.05
C PHE A 376 -7.70 -23.07 4.22
N SER A 377 -7.23 -22.98 5.45
CA SER A 377 -5.81 -23.12 5.78
C SER A 377 -5.59 -24.26 6.77
N ASN A 378 -4.51 -25.00 6.62
CA ASN A 378 -4.11 -26.06 7.54
C ASN A 378 -2.73 -25.72 8.16
N GLY A 379 -2.73 -24.90 9.21
CA GLY A 379 -1.56 -24.60 10.02
C GLY A 379 -0.40 -23.88 9.30
N GLY A 380 -0.68 -23.17 8.23
CA GLY A 380 0.33 -22.45 7.46
C GLY A 380 1.11 -23.31 6.45
N PHE A 381 0.93 -24.63 6.45
CA PHE A 381 1.59 -25.51 5.48
C PHE A 381 0.86 -25.56 4.13
N PHE A 382 -0.47 -25.53 4.17
CA PHE A 382 -1.31 -25.67 2.98
C PHE A 382 -2.55 -24.80 3.10
N SER A 383 -2.92 -24.09 2.04
CA SER A 383 -4.21 -23.44 1.93
C SER A 383 -4.84 -23.64 0.57
N ILE A 384 -6.16 -23.66 0.55
CA ILE A 384 -6.99 -23.63 -0.67
C ILE A 384 -7.91 -22.42 -0.57
N SER A 385 -8.00 -21.65 -1.64
CA SER A 385 -8.98 -20.57 -1.76
C SER A 385 -9.89 -20.80 -2.96
N SER A 386 -11.12 -20.34 -2.85
CA SER A 386 -12.07 -20.27 -3.95
C SER A 386 -12.76 -18.91 -3.92
N GLY A 387 -12.75 -18.21 -5.04
CA GLY A 387 -13.37 -16.91 -5.21
C GLY A 387 -14.39 -16.92 -6.33
N VAL A 388 -15.49 -16.17 -6.16
CA VAL A 388 -16.56 -16.02 -7.15
C VAL A 388 -16.89 -14.54 -7.30
N VAL A 389 -17.02 -14.09 -8.54
CA VAL A 389 -17.47 -12.74 -8.87
C VAL A 389 -18.78 -12.82 -9.64
N ILE A 390 -19.80 -12.14 -9.13
CA ILE A 390 -21.13 -12.02 -9.74
C ILE A 390 -21.40 -10.54 -9.97
N ASP A 391 -21.83 -10.16 -11.15
CA ASP A 391 -22.25 -8.80 -11.49
C ASP A 391 -23.63 -8.79 -12.15
N THR A 392 -24.07 -7.64 -12.66
CA THR A 392 -25.39 -7.48 -13.31
C THR A 392 -25.56 -8.33 -14.56
N THR A 393 -24.48 -8.84 -15.15
CA THR A 393 -24.52 -9.77 -16.29
C THR A 393 -24.58 -11.24 -15.88
N GLY A 394 -24.42 -11.52 -14.58
CA GLY A 394 -24.48 -12.85 -14.00
C GLY A 394 -23.14 -13.30 -13.40
N PHE A 395 -22.88 -14.60 -13.47
CA PHE A 395 -21.65 -15.22 -12.98
C PHE A 395 -20.48 -14.88 -13.93
N ASN A 396 -19.56 -14.04 -13.45
CA ASN A 396 -18.50 -13.47 -14.30
C ASN A 396 -17.18 -14.24 -14.18
N GLU A 397 -16.76 -14.53 -12.95
CA GLU A 397 -15.46 -15.14 -12.70
C GLU A 397 -15.51 -16.13 -11.55
N TRP A 398 -14.73 -17.20 -11.67
CA TRP A 398 -14.45 -18.16 -10.61
C TRP A 398 -12.95 -18.36 -10.51
N THR A 399 -12.38 -18.12 -9.34
CA THR A 399 -10.97 -18.34 -9.05
C THR A 399 -10.78 -19.50 -8.10
N ILE A 400 -9.74 -20.28 -8.33
CA ILE A 400 -9.27 -21.32 -7.42
C ILE A 400 -7.79 -21.06 -7.18
N GLY A 401 -7.44 -20.92 -5.91
CA GLY A 401 -6.05 -20.73 -5.47
C GLY A 401 -5.59 -21.87 -4.58
N MET A 402 -4.31 -22.17 -4.63
CA MET A 402 -3.65 -23.13 -3.75
C MET A 402 -2.30 -22.53 -3.33
N SER A 403 -1.98 -22.67 -2.05
CA SER A 403 -0.67 -22.28 -1.49
C SER A 403 -0.08 -23.45 -0.72
N LEU A 404 1.21 -23.67 -0.92
CA LEU A 404 2.05 -24.59 -0.16
C LEU A 404 3.23 -23.80 0.43
N THR A 405 3.56 -24.05 1.70
CA THR A 405 4.69 -23.42 2.41
C THR A 405 5.52 -24.53 3.08
N TRP A 406 6.86 -24.49 2.97
CA TRP A 406 7.75 -25.47 3.57
C TRP A 406 9.02 -24.86 4.19
#